data_b3c9f1d0cbf06d9336149714f497f73a
#
_entry.id   b3c9f1d0cbf06d9336149714f497f73a
#
_cell.length_a   1.000
_cell.length_b   1.000
_cell.length_c   1.000
_cell.angle_alpha   90.00
_cell.angle_beta   90.00
_cell.angle_gamma   90.00
#
_symmetry.space_group_name_H-M   'P 1'
#
loop_
_entity.id
_entity.type
_entity.pdbx_description
1 polymer ?
#
loop_
_entity_poly.entity_id
_entity_poly.type
_entity_poly.pdbx_seq_one_letter_code
_entity_poly.pdbx_strand_id
1 'polypeptide(L)'
;MKYATDYGYEIKPVYGPGDVADMEYERDLGDPGSFPYTRGYHENGYRSRMWTQRMTAGLGSSSDANKVLKKYREMGQIGGMCVIHDRVSSSCIDADHPLAKRENGVLGWPGSSLLEFEELMQDIPLTGQSITVLGCSAPSTLRLAYVVALAEKRGIDPTEVHGSVFESPFGNPFGQTDAQPFDLNMKLFLDAAEYVARNKIRMRGGLVGQHFQESGGNNAQALAIELSMLKEICGRLVDERGLEFEDAVRVPYQLVSIGSRFFEEVAKVRALRRMWARMAKEHFGAKTEKACQLLIAVHTSGRTMTYQQPLNNVARCAIQTLAGAMVGCTALDNATLDNAYAEPSALAARMSLNTQHIVASETGVADVVDPHGWFLFRRKPDQRG
;
A
#
# COMPACT_ATOMS: atom_id res chain seq x y z
N MET A 1 -35.82 6.97 -1.44
CA MET A 1 -34.50 6.33 -1.18
C MET A 1 -33.63 7.41 -0.57
N LYS A 2 -33.12 7.22 0.66
CA LYS A 2 -32.16 8.18 1.25
C LYS A 2 -30.78 7.92 0.63
N TYR A 3 -30.17 8.96 0.10
CA TYR A 3 -28.77 8.89 -0.34
C TYR A 3 -27.87 9.10 0.87
N ALA A 4 -27.08 8.07 1.20
CA ALA A 4 -26.19 8.10 2.36
C ALA A 4 -24.90 7.32 2.08
N THR A 5 -23.85 7.66 2.80
CA THR A 5 -22.62 6.85 2.90
C THR A 5 -22.92 5.51 3.57
N ASP A 6 -22.00 4.57 3.51
CA ASP A 6 -22.11 3.25 4.16
C ASP A 6 -22.05 3.32 5.71
N TYR A 7 -21.61 4.47 6.26
CA TYR A 7 -21.63 4.79 7.69
C TYR A 7 -22.75 5.74 8.11
N GLY A 8 -23.77 5.94 7.22
CA GLY A 8 -25.02 6.63 7.55
C GLY A 8 -25.03 8.15 7.40
N TYR A 9 -23.96 8.76 6.88
CA TYR A 9 -23.94 10.20 6.60
C TYR A 9 -24.83 10.52 5.39
N GLU A 10 -25.79 11.43 5.53
CA GLU A 10 -26.70 11.83 4.46
C GLU A 10 -25.96 12.65 3.39
N ILE A 11 -26.11 12.23 2.13
CA ILE A 11 -25.53 12.91 0.98
C ILE A 11 -26.54 13.90 0.43
N LYS A 12 -26.19 15.19 0.43
CA LYS A 12 -27.03 16.24 -0.16
C LYS A 12 -27.05 16.13 -1.69
N PRO A 13 -28.16 16.48 -2.35
CA PRO A 13 -28.21 16.51 -3.80
C PRO A 13 -27.30 17.58 -4.42
N VAL A 14 -27.02 18.64 -3.68
CA VAL A 14 -26.14 19.76 -4.08
C VAL A 14 -25.35 20.25 -2.89
N TYR A 15 -24.08 20.52 -3.10
CA TYR A 15 -23.19 21.19 -2.16
C TYR A 15 -22.83 22.57 -2.69
N GLY A 16 -22.86 23.58 -1.81
CA GLY A 16 -22.58 24.97 -2.14
C GLY A 16 -21.52 25.60 -1.24
N PRO A 17 -21.21 26.90 -1.43
CA PRO A 17 -20.22 27.59 -0.59
C PRO A 17 -20.52 27.55 0.91
N GLY A 18 -21.79 27.47 1.31
CA GLY A 18 -22.21 27.37 2.72
C GLY A 18 -21.80 26.04 3.37
N ASP A 19 -21.62 24.98 2.58
CA ASP A 19 -21.21 23.65 3.10
C ASP A 19 -19.72 23.61 3.47
N VAL A 20 -18.94 24.58 3.04
CA VAL A 20 -17.50 24.73 3.26
C VAL A 20 -17.15 26.09 3.87
N ALA A 21 -18.14 26.78 4.47
CA ALA A 21 -17.94 28.13 5.03
C ALA A 21 -16.90 28.15 6.16
N ASP A 22 -16.82 27.07 6.96
CA ASP A 22 -15.88 26.94 8.08
C ASP A 22 -14.52 26.37 7.65
N MET A 23 -14.33 26.09 6.36
CA MET A 23 -13.09 25.54 5.85
C MET A 23 -12.04 26.65 5.67
N GLU A 24 -10.90 26.47 6.33
CA GLU A 24 -9.72 27.32 6.19
C GLU A 24 -8.65 26.60 5.37
N TYR A 25 -8.14 27.28 4.34
CA TYR A 25 -7.21 26.68 3.40
C TYR A 25 -5.98 26.07 4.09
N GLU A 26 -5.27 26.87 4.90
CA GLU A 26 -4.04 26.43 5.58
C GLU A 26 -4.29 25.33 6.62
N ARG A 27 -5.40 25.42 7.34
CA ARG A 27 -5.77 24.44 8.38
C ARG A 27 -6.24 23.11 7.80
N ASP A 28 -7.00 23.14 6.71
CA ASP A 28 -7.80 22.00 6.28
C ASP A 28 -7.30 21.37 4.98
N LEU A 29 -6.68 22.13 4.11
CA LEU A 29 -6.13 21.66 2.84
C LEU A 29 -4.61 21.75 2.78
N GLY A 30 -4.05 22.94 2.99
CA GLY A 30 -2.66 23.26 2.75
C GLY A 30 -2.25 23.15 1.28
N ASP A 31 -1.02 23.49 0.97
CA ASP A 31 -0.44 23.23 -0.34
C ASP A 31 -0.05 21.74 -0.50
N PRO A 32 0.01 21.21 -1.73
CA PRO A 32 0.56 19.89 -1.97
C PRO A 32 1.97 19.77 -1.38
N GLY A 33 2.24 18.68 -0.67
CA GLY A 33 3.53 18.44 -0.02
C GLY A 33 3.75 19.18 1.30
N SER A 34 2.78 19.99 1.75
CA SER A 34 2.83 20.74 3.01
C SER A 34 1.81 20.23 4.03
N PHE A 35 2.08 20.48 5.31
CA PHE A 35 1.13 20.17 6.39
C PHE A 35 -0.25 20.82 6.11
N PRO A 36 -1.37 20.13 6.31
CA PRO A 36 -1.56 18.79 6.90
C PRO A 36 -1.57 17.64 5.89
N TYR A 37 -0.98 17.78 4.72
CA TYR A 37 -0.82 16.77 3.66
C TYR A 37 -2.14 16.26 3.05
N THR A 38 -3.23 16.98 3.20
CA THR A 38 -4.54 16.62 2.65
C THR A 38 -4.48 16.40 1.14
N ARG A 39 -3.67 17.19 0.43
CA ARG A 39 -3.51 17.19 -1.03
C ARG A 39 -2.38 16.29 -1.55
N GLY A 40 -1.76 15.51 -0.69
CA GLY A 40 -0.65 14.62 -1.02
C GLY A 40 0.63 14.97 -0.26
N TYR A 41 1.54 14.00 -0.19
CA TYR A 41 2.77 14.11 0.60
C TYR A 41 3.94 14.74 -0.16
N HIS A 42 3.79 15.01 -1.47
CA HIS A 42 4.86 15.54 -2.33
C HIS A 42 4.36 16.75 -3.13
N GLU A 43 5.13 17.85 -3.14
CA GLU A 43 4.77 19.11 -3.78
C GLU A 43 4.49 18.99 -5.29
N ASN A 44 5.28 18.16 -5.99
CA ASN A 44 5.17 17.94 -7.42
C ASN A 44 4.43 16.64 -7.80
N GLY A 45 3.94 15.87 -6.83
CA GLY A 45 3.19 14.65 -7.04
C GLY A 45 3.79 13.73 -8.11
N TYR A 46 2.96 13.26 -9.02
CA TYR A 46 3.38 12.34 -10.10
C TYR A 46 4.23 12.99 -11.19
N ARG A 47 4.28 14.30 -11.26
CA ARG A 47 5.20 15.01 -12.17
C ARG A 47 6.66 14.81 -11.81
N SER A 48 6.95 14.50 -10.52
CA SER A 48 8.30 14.13 -10.07
C SER A 48 8.53 12.62 -10.14
N ARG A 49 7.57 11.83 -9.70
CA ARG A 49 7.67 10.38 -9.64
C ARG A 49 6.30 9.74 -9.72
N MET A 50 6.11 8.90 -10.73
CA MET A 50 4.92 8.07 -10.89
C MET A 50 4.80 7.08 -9.71
N TRP A 51 3.57 6.67 -9.38
CA TRP A 51 3.37 5.59 -8.41
C TRP A 51 4.03 4.30 -8.88
N THR A 52 4.48 3.50 -7.93
CA THR A 52 4.95 2.14 -8.22
C THR A 52 3.75 1.31 -8.67
N GLN A 53 3.78 0.86 -9.90
CA GLN A 53 2.78 -0.08 -10.43
C GLN A 53 3.10 -1.46 -9.88
N ARG A 54 2.20 -2.05 -9.13
CA ARG A 54 2.37 -3.38 -8.58
C ARG A 54 1.48 -4.36 -9.33
N MET A 55 2.10 -5.47 -9.73
CA MET A 55 1.43 -6.69 -10.11
C MET A 55 2.05 -7.79 -9.25
N THR A 56 1.22 -8.49 -8.50
CA THR A 56 1.70 -9.50 -7.56
C THR A 56 2.00 -10.79 -8.30
N ALA A 57 3.21 -11.33 -8.10
CA ALA A 57 3.64 -12.65 -8.52
C ALA A 57 3.76 -13.58 -7.31
N GLY A 58 4.06 -14.87 -7.54
CA GLY A 58 4.40 -15.79 -6.45
C GLY A 58 3.84 -17.21 -6.60
N LEU A 59 3.17 -17.54 -7.69
CA LEU A 59 2.71 -18.91 -7.90
C LEU A 59 3.85 -19.82 -8.38
N GLY A 60 3.88 -21.04 -7.87
CA GLY A 60 4.86 -22.05 -8.25
C GLY A 60 6.19 -21.95 -7.48
N SER A 61 7.27 -22.35 -8.11
CA SER A 61 8.63 -22.29 -7.57
C SER A 61 9.21 -20.85 -7.61
N SER A 62 10.36 -20.66 -6.97
CA SER A 62 11.12 -19.40 -7.07
C SER A 62 11.47 -19.06 -8.52
N SER A 63 11.84 -20.06 -9.32
CA SER A 63 12.09 -19.90 -10.75
C SER A 63 10.85 -19.46 -11.53
N ASP A 64 9.67 -19.99 -11.22
CA ASP A 64 8.43 -19.61 -11.88
C ASP A 64 8.04 -18.19 -11.52
N ALA A 65 8.11 -17.83 -10.25
CA ALA A 65 7.88 -16.47 -9.80
C ALA A 65 8.87 -15.46 -10.42
N ASN A 66 10.16 -15.82 -10.54
CA ASN A 66 11.17 -15.00 -11.23
C ASN A 66 10.80 -14.73 -12.70
N LYS A 67 10.36 -15.75 -13.44
CA LYS A 67 9.91 -15.60 -14.84
C LYS A 67 8.73 -14.64 -14.95
N VAL A 68 7.76 -14.74 -14.03
CA VAL A 68 6.59 -13.85 -14.02
C VAL A 68 7.01 -12.40 -13.71
N LEU A 69 7.89 -12.19 -12.75
CA LEU A 69 8.42 -10.86 -12.42
C LEU A 69 9.15 -10.23 -13.60
N LYS A 70 10.02 -11.00 -14.28
CA LYS A 70 10.71 -10.54 -15.51
C LYS A 70 9.70 -10.16 -16.59
N LYS A 71 8.67 -10.98 -16.80
CA LYS A 71 7.60 -10.70 -17.76
C LYS A 71 6.83 -9.42 -17.45
N TYR A 72 6.51 -9.14 -16.17
CA TYR A 72 5.85 -7.89 -15.80
C TYR A 72 6.74 -6.67 -16.11
N ARG A 73 8.04 -6.77 -15.89
CA ARG A 73 9.00 -5.73 -16.29
C ARG A 73 9.04 -5.51 -17.80
N GLU A 74 9.07 -6.58 -18.59
CA GLU A 74 8.99 -6.52 -20.06
C GLU A 74 7.69 -5.89 -20.55
N MET A 75 6.60 -6.08 -19.80
CA MET A 75 5.30 -5.46 -20.08
C MET A 75 5.23 -3.98 -19.63
N GLY A 76 6.30 -3.41 -19.11
CA GLY A 76 6.39 -2.00 -18.74
C GLY A 76 5.99 -1.68 -17.30
N GLN A 77 5.96 -2.66 -16.38
CA GLN A 77 5.73 -2.39 -14.96
C GLN A 77 6.78 -1.41 -14.43
N ILE A 78 6.32 -0.32 -13.83
CA ILE A 78 7.16 0.78 -13.34
C ILE A 78 7.35 0.67 -11.82
N GLY A 79 8.58 0.96 -11.37
CA GLY A 79 8.89 1.30 -9.99
C GLY A 79 9.24 0.16 -9.08
N GLY A 80 8.96 -1.11 -9.41
CA GLY A 80 9.38 -2.21 -8.55
C GLY A 80 8.70 -3.55 -8.81
N MET A 81 9.05 -4.52 -8.00
CA MET A 81 8.48 -5.86 -8.01
C MET A 81 7.60 -6.11 -6.79
N CYS A 82 6.66 -7.02 -6.93
CA CYS A 82 5.81 -7.48 -5.84
C CYS A 82 5.65 -9.01 -5.90
N VAL A 83 5.95 -9.67 -4.80
CA VAL A 83 5.75 -11.12 -4.62
C VAL A 83 4.94 -11.34 -3.35
N ILE A 84 4.06 -12.32 -3.35
CA ILE A 84 3.36 -12.77 -2.15
C ILE A 84 3.90 -14.13 -1.70
N HIS A 85 4.07 -14.30 -0.39
CA HIS A 85 4.38 -15.60 0.20
C HIS A 85 3.17 -16.53 0.17
N ASP A 86 3.42 -17.84 0.06
CA ASP A 86 2.38 -18.84 0.21
C ASP A 86 1.90 -18.96 1.69
N ARG A 87 0.85 -19.73 1.90
CA ARG A 87 0.28 -19.93 3.22
C ARG A 87 1.20 -20.72 4.14
N VAL A 88 1.97 -21.64 3.60
CA VAL A 88 2.94 -22.47 4.35
C VAL A 88 4.01 -21.59 4.96
N SER A 89 4.65 -20.78 4.13
CA SER A 89 5.68 -19.83 4.59
C SER A 89 5.10 -18.75 5.53
N SER A 90 3.90 -18.25 5.23
CA SER A 90 3.22 -17.26 6.08
C SER A 90 2.83 -17.82 7.44
N SER A 91 2.60 -19.13 7.54
CA SER A 91 2.31 -19.83 8.80
C SER A 91 3.55 -20.29 9.56
N CYS A 92 4.77 -19.95 9.08
CA CYS A 92 6.04 -20.41 9.65
C CYS A 92 6.15 -21.94 9.71
N ILE A 93 5.63 -22.63 8.72
CA ILE A 93 5.71 -24.07 8.56
C ILE A 93 6.79 -24.37 7.52
N ASP A 94 7.66 -25.34 7.81
CA ASP A 94 8.66 -25.77 6.85
C ASP A 94 8.03 -26.48 5.65
N ALA A 95 8.62 -26.33 4.48
CA ALA A 95 8.08 -26.85 3.21
C ALA A 95 7.98 -28.38 3.17
N ASP A 96 8.76 -29.10 4.00
CA ASP A 96 8.73 -30.56 4.14
C ASP A 96 7.75 -31.07 5.20
N HIS A 97 7.12 -30.16 5.97
CA HIS A 97 6.14 -30.53 6.98
C HIS A 97 4.89 -31.19 6.34
N PRO A 98 4.28 -32.20 6.97
CA PRO A 98 3.10 -32.88 6.42
C PRO A 98 1.93 -31.97 6.06
N LEU A 99 1.72 -30.87 6.78
CA LEU A 99 0.69 -29.87 6.48
C LEU A 99 1.03 -29.01 5.24
N ALA A 100 2.29 -28.93 4.85
CA ALA A 100 2.70 -28.20 3.67
C ALA A 100 2.39 -28.96 2.36
N LYS A 101 2.18 -30.26 2.45
CA LYS A 101 1.89 -31.12 1.29
C LYS A 101 0.64 -30.63 0.57
N ARG A 102 0.75 -30.19 -0.66
CA ARG A 102 -0.28 -29.64 -1.55
C ARG A 102 -0.58 -28.13 -1.37
N GLU A 103 0.07 -27.44 -0.43
CA GLU A 103 -0.15 -26.00 -0.20
C GLU A 103 1.10 -25.19 -0.59
N ASN A 104 2.27 -25.83 -0.64
CA ASN A 104 3.55 -25.19 -0.95
C ASN A 104 3.57 -24.65 -2.38
N GLY A 105 3.76 -23.35 -2.55
CA GLY A 105 3.80 -22.68 -3.84
C GLY A 105 2.45 -22.54 -4.57
N VAL A 106 1.33 -22.91 -3.95
CA VAL A 106 0.00 -22.89 -4.59
C VAL A 106 -0.61 -21.48 -4.61
N LEU A 107 -0.59 -20.79 -3.48
CA LEU A 107 -1.16 -19.43 -3.34
C LEU A 107 -0.09 -18.40 -2.95
N GLY A 108 1.09 -18.52 -3.50
CA GLY A 108 2.20 -17.63 -3.20
C GLY A 108 3.56 -18.32 -3.40
N TRP A 109 4.61 -17.57 -3.23
CA TRP A 109 5.99 -18.02 -3.33
C TRP A 109 6.43 -18.75 -2.05
N PRO A 110 6.99 -19.98 -2.16
CA PRO A 110 7.46 -20.77 -1.01
C PRO A 110 8.85 -20.31 -0.55
N GLY A 111 8.94 -19.11 0.02
CA GLY A 111 10.20 -18.49 0.41
C GLY A 111 10.76 -19.01 1.72
N SER A 112 11.17 -20.27 1.77
CA SER A 112 11.65 -20.95 2.98
C SER A 112 13.14 -20.75 3.26
N SER A 113 13.92 -20.27 2.29
CA SER A 113 15.39 -20.14 2.43
C SER A 113 15.97 -18.97 1.64
N LEU A 114 17.19 -18.55 2.00
CA LEU A 114 17.96 -17.57 1.24
C LEU A 114 18.24 -18.05 -0.19
N LEU A 115 18.45 -19.34 -0.41
CA LEU A 115 18.68 -19.90 -1.75
C LEU A 115 17.47 -19.69 -2.66
N GLU A 116 16.27 -19.90 -2.15
CA GLU A 116 15.03 -19.66 -2.88
C GLU A 116 14.83 -18.16 -3.17
N PHE A 117 15.23 -17.28 -2.24
CA PHE A 117 15.21 -15.84 -2.49
C PHE A 117 16.26 -15.42 -3.54
N GLU A 118 17.45 -16.04 -3.55
CA GLU A 118 18.46 -15.83 -4.59
C GLU A 118 17.95 -16.24 -5.97
N GLU A 119 17.28 -17.40 -6.06
CA GLU A 119 16.67 -17.88 -7.30
C GLU A 119 15.55 -16.93 -7.75
N LEU A 120 14.66 -16.50 -6.84
CA LEU A 120 13.63 -15.50 -7.12
C LEU A 120 14.23 -14.22 -7.70
N MET A 121 15.35 -13.76 -7.15
CA MET A 121 16.00 -12.51 -7.52
C MET A 121 17.08 -12.66 -8.60
N GLN A 122 17.16 -13.84 -9.26
CA GLN A 122 18.13 -14.07 -10.33
C GLN A 122 17.90 -13.09 -11.48
N ASP A 123 18.95 -12.33 -11.86
CA ASP A 123 18.94 -11.28 -12.89
C ASP A 123 17.94 -10.12 -12.61
N ILE A 124 17.44 -10.00 -11.38
CA ILE A 124 16.64 -8.88 -10.94
C ILE A 124 17.51 -7.99 -10.05
N PRO A 125 17.67 -6.68 -10.35
CA PRO A 125 18.47 -5.78 -9.54
C PRO A 125 17.81 -5.53 -8.18
N LEU A 126 18.63 -5.40 -7.13
CA LEU A 126 18.16 -5.03 -5.78
C LEU A 126 18.00 -3.52 -5.62
N THR A 127 18.66 -2.72 -6.45
CA THR A 127 18.62 -1.26 -6.40
C THR A 127 17.88 -0.65 -7.59
N GLY A 128 17.53 0.63 -7.50
CA GLY A 128 16.82 1.32 -8.58
C GLY A 128 15.33 0.97 -8.70
N GLN A 129 14.82 0.07 -7.88
CA GLN A 129 13.42 -0.33 -7.84
C GLN A 129 12.98 -0.68 -6.42
N SER A 130 11.67 -0.64 -6.16
CA SER A 130 11.10 -1.12 -4.90
C SER A 130 11.02 -2.65 -4.89
N ILE A 131 11.50 -3.27 -3.82
CA ILE A 131 11.35 -4.71 -3.57
C ILE A 131 10.23 -4.90 -2.57
N THR A 132 9.16 -5.55 -3.00
CA THR A 132 8.03 -5.83 -2.12
C THR A 132 7.81 -7.33 -2.03
N VAL A 133 7.83 -7.84 -0.81
CA VAL A 133 7.44 -9.22 -0.50
C VAL A 133 6.32 -9.15 0.51
N LEU A 134 5.11 -9.45 0.03
CA LEU A 134 3.89 -9.46 0.83
C LEU A 134 3.73 -10.80 1.55
N GLY A 135 2.98 -10.78 2.63
CA GLY A 135 2.63 -11.97 3.40
C GLY A 135 2.73 -11.71 4.89
N CYS A 136 1.77 -12.24 5.61
CA CYS A 136 1.51 -11.84 6.98
C CYS A 136 2.60 -12.24 7.97
N SER A 137 2.79 -11.37 8.89
CA SER A 137 3.34 -11.42 10.25
C SER A 137 4.70 -12.09 10.49
N ALA A 138 4.77 -13.30 11.00
CA ALA A 138 5.98 -13.85 11.63
C ALA A 138 7.20 -14.02 10.69
N PRO A 139 7.07 -14.47 9.43
CA PRO A 139 8.24 -14.56 8.54
C PRO A 139 8.76 -13.22 8.03
N SER A 140 8.16 -12.12 8.43
CA SER A 140 8.58 -10.77 8.06
C SER A 140 10.04 -10.48 8.36
N THR A 141 10.50 -10.86 9.55
CA THR A 141 11.90 -10.68 9.99
C THR A 141 12.86 -11.50 9.12
N LEU A 142 12.45 -12.73 8.79
CA LEU A 142 13.24 -13.62 7.94
C LEU A 142 13.39 -13.05 6.52
N ARG A 143 12.32 -12.50 5.95
CA ARG A 143 12.34 -11.85 4.62
C ARG A 143 13.26 -10.63 4.61
N LEU A 144 13.25 -9.84 5.68
CA LEU A 144 14.20 -8.73 5.83
C LEU A 144 15.63 -9.24 5.85
N ALA A 145 15.89 -10.32 6.61
CA ALA A 145 17.21 -10.96 6.66
C ALA A 145 17.66 -11.45 5.27
N TYR A 146 16.76 -12.03 4.46
CA TYR A 146 17.10 -12.44 3.09
C TYR A 146 17.50 -11.26 2.21
N VAL A 147 16.79 -10.14 2.30
CA VAL A 147 17.13 -8.95 1.51
C VAL A 147 18.49 -8.40 1.90
N VAL A 148 18.76 -8.29 3.20
CA VAL A 148 20.04 -7.80 3.72
C VAL A 148 21.18 -8.74 3.32
N ALA A 149 21.06 -10.04 3.59
CA ALA A 149 22.08 -11.05 3.25
C ALA A 149 22.35 -11.11 1.74
N LEU A 150 21.32 -11.01 0.91
CA LEU A 150 21.51 -10.99 -0.55
C LEU A 150 22.18 -9.71 -1.03
N ALA A 151 21.87 -8.55 -0.43
CA ALA A 151 22.54 -7.30 -0.74
C ALA A 151 24.04 -7.40 -0.40
N GLU A 152 24.36 -7.83 0.80
CA GLU A 152 25.77 -8.05 1.24
C GLU A 152 26.50 -9.04 0.32
N LYS A 153 25.87 -10.17 -0.01
CA LYS A 153 26.43 -11.17 -0.92
C LYS A 153 26.72 -10.62 -2.32
N ARG A 154 25.92 -9.65 -2.78
CA ARG A 154 26.11 -8.96 -4.07
C ARG A 154 27.03 -7.73 -3.96
N GLY A 155 27.60 -7.43 -2.78
CA GLY A 155 28.43 -6.24 -2.56
C GLY A 155 27.67 -4.93 -2.62
N ILE A 156 26.36 -4.94 -2.32
CA ILE A 156 25.48 -3.78 -2.31
C ILE A 156 25.28 -3.36 -0.84
N ASP A 157 25.42 -2.07 -0.55
CA ASP A 157 25.07 -1.54 0.77
C ASP A 157 23.55 -1.72 1.00
N PRO A 158 23.12 -2.42 2.08
CA PRO A 158 21.72 -2.58 2.39
C PRO A 158 20.90 -1.27 2.47
N THR A 159 21.54 -0.13 2.76
CA THR A 159 20.91 1.19 2.80
C THR A 159 20.47 1.69 1.42
N GLU A 160 21.01 1.15 0.34
CA GLU A 160 20.62 1.46 -1.04
C GLU A 160 19.38 0.70 -1.48
N VAL A 161 19.03 -0.40 -0.79
CA VAL A 161 17.86 -1.22 -1.11
C VAL A 161 16.62 -0.60 -0.45
N HIS A 162 15.52 -0.55 -1.18
CA HIS A 162 14.28 0.01 -0.66
C HIS A 162 13.05 -0.81 -1.05
N GLY A 163 12.03 -0.75 -0.22
CA GLY A 163 10.79 -1.48 -0.47
C GLY A 163 10.01 -1.80 0.80
N SER A 164 9.31 -2.94 0.78
CA SER A 164 8.55 -3.44 1.92
C SER A 164 8.61 -4.96 1.94
N VAL A 165 9.15 -5.52 3.00
CA VAL A 165 9.33 -6.98 3.13
C VAL A 165 8.81 -7.53 4.45
N PHE A 166 8.25 -6.69 5.31
CA PHE A 166 7.61 -7.09 6.54
C PHE A 166 6.26 -6.39 6.69
N GLU A 167 5.31 -7.07 7.26
CA GLU A 167 3.91 -6.64 7.30
C GLU A 167 3.33 -6.71 8.70
N SER A 168 2.20 -6.05 8.81
CA SER A 168 1.40 -5.80 9.99
C SER A 168 1.20 -7.04 10.87
N PRO A 169 1.42 -6.92 12.18
CA PRO A 169 1.07 -7.96 13.13
C PRO A 169 -0.45 -8.09 13.34
N PHE A 170 -1.24 -7.18 12.77
CA PHE A 170 -2.69 -7.10 12.95
C PHE A 170 -3.51 -7.97 11.96
N GLY A 171 -2.86 -8.79 11.13
CA GLY A 171 -3.55 -9.60 10.12
C GLY A 171 -4.47 -10.69 10.70
N ASN A 172 -4.08 -11.36 11.77
CA ASN A 172 -4.82 -12.46 12.38
C ASN A 172 -6.28 -12.14 12.75
N PRO A 173 -6.61 -11.00 13.38
CA PRO A 173 -7.99 -10.68 13.74
C PRO A 173 -8.95 -10.56 12.55
N PHE A 174 -8.42 -10.42 11.34
CA PHE A 174 -9.21 -10.23 10.12
C PHE A 174 -9.25 -11.46 9.22
N GLY A 175 -9.05 -12.66 9.80
CA GLY A 175 -9.21 -13.92 9.07
C GLY A 175 -8.01 -14.36 8.25
N GLN A 176 -6.87 -13.72 8.43
CA GLN A 176 -5.63 -14.28 7.93
C GLN A 176 -5.20 -15.46 8.82
N THR A 177 -4.90 -16.57 8.19
CA THR A 177 -4.82 -17.89 8.83
C THR A 177 -3.52 -18.17 9.55
N ASP A 178 -2.75 -17.14 9.89
CA ASP A 178 -1.47 -17.34 10.56
C ASP A 178 -1.71 -17.72 12.00
N ALA A 179 -1.35 -18.93 12.31
CA ALA A 179 -1.54 -19.53 13.62
C ALA A 179 -0.63 -18.92 14.71
N GLN A 180 0.11 -17.86 14.40
CA GLN A 180 1.07 -17.28 15.33
C GLN A 180 0.38 -16.36 16.34
N PRO A 181 0.77 -16.44 17.63
CA PRO A 181 0.26 -15.52 18.66
C PRO A 181 0.53 -14.06 18.31
N PHE A 182 -0.44 -13.19 18.60
CA PHE A 182 -0.33 -11.76 18.31
C PHE A 182 0.95 -11.12 18.90
N ASP A 183 1.28 -11.46 20.15
CA ASP A 183 2.45 -10.89 20.83
C ASP A 183 3.76 -11.29 20.15
N LEU A 184 3.86 -12.51 19.62
CA LEU A 184 5.01 -12.94 18.84
C LEU A 184 5.11 -12.15 17.53
N ASN A 185 4.01 -12.01 16.81
CA ASN A 185 3.97 -11.24 15.57
C ASN A 185 4.34 -9.78 15.80
N MET A 186 3.81 -9.18 16.86
CA MET A 186 4.14 -7.81 17.25
C MET A 186 5.63 -7.68 17.59
N LYS A 187 6.16 -8.59 18.39
CA LYS A 187 7.60 -8.60 18.73
C LYS A 187 8.46 -8.66 17.48
N LEU A 188 8.21 -9.59 16.57
CA LEU A 188 8.98 -9.77 15.35
C LEU A 188 8.88 -8.55 14.42
N PHE A 189 7.69 -7.95 14.31
CA PHE A 189 7.54 -6.71 13.56
C PHE A 189 8.35 -5.57 14.16
N LEU A 190 8.30 -5.38 15.47
CA LEU A 190 9.05 -4.33 16.16
C LEU A 190 10.56 -4.57 16.09
N ASP A 191 11.03 -5.83 16.14
CA ASP A 191 12.44 -6.18 15.97
C ASP A 191 12.94 -5.80 14.57
N ALA A 192 12.17 -6.12 13.51
CA ALA A 192 12.48 -5.72 12.14
C ALA A 192 12.44 -4.19 11.97
N ALA A 193 11.43 -3.54 12.53
CA ALA A 193 11.25 -2.10 12.48
C ALA A 193 12.40 -1.34 13.16
N GLU A 194 12.80 -1.78 14.34
CA GLU A 194 13.95 -1.24 15.07
C GLU A 194 15.25 -1.42 14.26
N TYR A 195 15.46 -2.62 13.71
CA TYR A 195 16.65 -2.91 12.92
C TYR A 195 16.78 -1.97 11.71
N VAL A 196 15.72 -1.81 10.92
CA VAL A 196 15.75 -0.92 9.74
C VAL A 196 15.91 0.54 10.14
N ALA A 197 15.29 0.98 11.24
CA ALA A 197 15.40 2.35 11.72
C ALA A 197 16.85 2.68 12.16
N ARG A 198 17.45 1.83 13.01
CA ARG A 198 18.80 2.04 13.54
C ARG A 198 19.86 1.95 12.45
N ASN A 199 19.72 1.05 11.49
CA ASN A 199 20.67 0.84 10.39
C ASN A 199 20.37 1.71 9.16
N LYS A 200 19.37 2.60 9.22
CA LYS A 200 18.98 3.52 8.12
C LYS A 200 18.61 2.78 6.82
N ILE A 201 18.23 1.52 6.92
CA ILE A 201 17.76 0.73 5.77
C ILE A 201 16.40 1.25 5.32
N ARG A 202 16.20 1.38 4.01
CA ARG A 202 14.99 1.98 3.44
C ARG A 202 13.86 0.97 3.21
N MET A 203 13.85 -0.12 3.98
CA MET A 203 12.74 -1.08 4.04
C MET A 203 11.66 -0.59 5.00
N ARG A 204 10.40 -0.88 4.66
CA ARG A 204 9.25 -0.41 5.40
C ARG A 204 8.35 -1.57 5.84
N GLY A 205 7.66 -1.35 6.95
CA GLY A 205 6.63 -2.24 7.45
C GLY A 205 5.24 -1.84 6.92
N GLY A 206 4.59 -2.73 6.20
CA GLY A 206 3.24 -2.52 5.69
C GLY A 206 2.19 -2.68 6.78
N LEU A 207 1.40 -1.64 7.06
CA LEU A 207 0.21 -1.76 7.89
C LEU A 207 -1.01 -2.00 6.97
N VAL A 208 -1.57 -3.21 7.06
CA VAL A 208 -2.54 -3.70 6.08
C VAL A 208 -3.96 -3.45 6.57
N GLY A 209 -4.40 -2.20 6.55
CA GLY A 209 -5.77 -1.80 6.89
C GLY A 209 -6.81 -2.28 5.89
N GLN A 210 -6.39 -2.58 4.66
CA GLN A 210 -7.26 -3.11 3.62
C GLN A 210 -8.02 -4.38 4.05
N HIS A 211 -7.40 -5.27 4.83
CA HIS A 211 -8.04 -6.52 5.26
C HIS A 211 -9.33 -6.28 6.02
N PHE A 212 -9.38 -5.25 6.85
CA PHE A 212 -10.58 -4.88 7.57
C PHE A 212 -11.71 -4.45 6.62
N GLN A 213 -11.38 -3.60 5.63
CA GLN A 213 -12.36 -3.15 4.65
C GLN A 213 -12.83 -4.30 3.74
N GLU A 214 -11.93 -5.16 3.28
CA GLU A 214 -12.27 -6.36 2.49
C GLU A 214 -13.14 -7.34 3.28
N SER A 215 -13.01 -7.39 4.61
CA SER A 215 -13.85 -8.19 5.52
C SER A 215 -15.22 -7.57 5.82
N GLY A 216 -15.54 -6.40 5.26
CA GLY A 216 -16.87 -5.78 5.35
C GLY A 216 -16.93 -4.49 6.16
N GLY A 217 -15.82 -3.99 6.68
CA GLY A 217 -15.76 -2.70 7.35
C GLY A 217 -16.14 -1.54 6.41
N ASN A 218 -16.81 -0.51 6.95
CA ASN A 218 -17.09 0.71 6.23
C ASN A 218 -15.89 1.67 6.26
N ASN A 219 -15.93 2.72 5.45
CA ASN A 219 -14.82 3.66 5.30
C ASN A 219 -14.45 4.40 6.61
N ALA A 220 -15.41 4.74 7.46
CA ALA A 220 -15.12 5.38 8.75
C ALA A 220 -14.44 4.43 9.73
N GLN A 221 -14.90 3.17 9.77
CA GLN A 221 -14.28 2.13 10.58
C GLN A 221 -12.87 1.78 10.07
N ALA A 222 -12.69 1.71 8.74
CA ALA A 222 -11.36 1.49 8.14
C ALA A 222 -10.38 2.58 8.57
N LEU A 223 -10.76 3.86 8.48
CA LEU A 223 -9.94 4.98 8.95
C LEU A 223 -9.55 4.87 10.42
N ALA A 224 -10.51 4.51 11.28
CA ALA A 224 -10.25 4.37 12.72
C ALA A 224 -9.21 3.27 12.99
N ILE A 225 -9.33 2.12 12.32
CA ILE A 225 -8.40 0.99 12.45
C ILE A 225 -7.02 1.37 11.90
N GLU A 226 -6.96 1.99 10.72
CA GLU A 226 -5.70 2.40 10.08
C GLU A 226 -4.91 3.39 10.95
N LEU A 227 -5.59 4.38 11.53
CA LEU A 227 -4.97 5.33 12.46
C LEU A 227 -4.55 4.67 13.77
N SER A 228 -5.35 3.72 14.28
CA SER A 228 -5.01 2.97 15.50
C SER A 228 -3.78 2.10 15.30
N MET A 229 -3.65 1.42 14.16
CA MET A 229 -2.45 0.64 13.81
C MET A 229 -1.20 1.52 13.77
N LEU A 230 -1.27 2.69 13.12
CA LEU A 230 -0.17 3.64 13.04
C LEU A 230 0.23 4.14 14.44
N LYS A 231 -0.77 4.52 15.24
CA LYS A 231 -0.55 4.99 16.61
C LYS A 231 0.12 3.93 17.47
N GLU A 232 -0.37 2.70 17.43
CA GLU A 232 0.15 1.57 18.20
C GLU A 232 1.59 1.26 17.84
N ILE A 233 1.89 1.11 16.54
CA ILE A 233 3.25 0.79 16.09
C ILE A 233 4.24 1.91 16.40
N CYS A 234 3.91 3.15 16.09
CA CYS A 234 4.80 4.27 16.39
C CYS A 234 4.97 4.45 17.90
N GLY A 235 3.90 4.29 18.70
CA GLY A 235 3.98 4.36 20.16
C GLY A 235 4.92 3.30 20.72
N ARG A 236 4.76 2.04 20.34
CA ARG A 236 5.64 0.95 20.81
C ARG A 236 7.08 1.09 20.35
N LEU A 237 7.33 1.61 19.14
CA LEU A 237 8.69 1.89 18.68
C LEU A 237 9.37 2.97 19.52
N VAL A 238 8.62 3.97 19.96
CA VAL A 238 9.13 5.02 20.85
C VAL A 238 9.27 4.49 22.28
N ASP A 239 8.20 3.94 22.86
CA ASP A 239 8.11 3.62 24.29
C ASP A 239 8.89 2.34 24.65
N GLU A 240 8.81 1.29 23.83
CA GLU A 240 9.42 -0.01 24.13
C GLU A 240 10.81 -0.18 23.49
N ARG A 241 11.10 0.50 22.37
CA ARG A 241 12.37 0.38 21.62
C ARG A 241 13.26 1.60 21.74
N GLY A 242 12.79 2.67 22.36
CA GLY A 242 13.55 3.89 22.60
C GLY A 242 13.98 4.61 21.33
N LEU A 243 13.18 4.51 20.25
CA LEU A 243 13.44 5.27 19.05
C LEU A 243 12.89 6.72 19.19
N GLU A 244 13.60 7.68 18.60
CA GLU A 244 12.99 8.99 18.37
C GLU A 244 11.82 8.85 17.40
N PHE A 245 10.76 9.65 17.58
CA PHE A 245 9.58 9.55 16.72
C PHE A 245 9.89 9.75 15.23
N GLU A 246 10.83 10.64 14.93
CA GLU A 246 11.32 10.88 13.57
C GLU A 246 11.91 9.66 12.87
N ASP A 247 12.49 8.74 13.61
CA ASP A 247 13.00 7.47 13.07
C ASP A 247 11.89 6.40 13.08
N ALA A 248 11.08 6.34 14.12
CA ALA A 248 9.97 5.40 14.25
C ALA A 248 8.93 5.57 13.12
N VAL A 249 8.52 6.81 12.83
CA VAL A 249 7.51 7.11 11.82
C VAL A 249 7.94 6.82 10.37
N ARG A 250 9.25 6.67 10.14
CA ARG A 250 9.77 6.33 8.81
C ARG A 250 9.57 4.87 8.45
N VAL A 251 9.28 4.02 9.42
CA VAL A 251 9.14 2.58 9.22
C VAL A 251 7.79 2.20 8.64
N PRO A 252 6.63 2.55 9.25
CA PRO A 252 5.35 2.13 8.71
C PRO A 252 4.97 2.86 7.42
N TYR A 253 4.22 2.17 6.57
CA TYR A 253 3.38 2.76 5.53
C TYR A 253 2.00 2.10 5.60
N GLN A 254 0.97 2.81 5.14
CA GLN A 254 -0.39 2.29 5.16
C GLN A 254 -0.74 1.69 3.81
N LEU A 255 -1.29 0.47 3.80
CA LEU A 255 -1.91 -0.14 2.64
C LEU A 255 -3.43 -0.07 2.80
N VAL A 256 -4.09 0.70 1.92
CA VAL A 256 -5.53 0.95 1.97
C VAL A 256 -6.24 0.30 0.79
N SER A 257 -7.46 -0.15 1.01
CA SER A 257 -8.34 -0.61 -0.07
C SER A 257 -9.11 0.57 -0.68
N ILE A 258 -9.31 0.54 -1.99
CA ILE A 258 -10.15 1.50 -2.74
C ILE A 258 -11.28 0.74 -3.41
N GLY A 259 -12.50 1.00 -2.95
CA GLY A 259 -13.73 0.43 -3.50
C GLY A 259 -14.33 1.24 -4.66
N SER A 260 -15.56 0.91 -5.02
CA SER A 260 -16.25 1.52 -6.17
C SER A 260 -16.97 2.85 -5.85
N ARG A 261 -17.03 3.26 -4.59
CA ARG A 261 -17.66 4.55 -4.18
C ARG A 261 -16.67 5.70 -4.36
N PHE A 262 -16.35 6.00 -5.59
CA PHE A 262 -15.24 6.84 -6.05
C PHE A 262 -14.96 8.08 -5.17
N PHE A 263 -15.93 8.97 -4.99
CA PHE A 263 -15.74 10.21 -4.23
C PHE A 263 -15.50 9.97 -2.74
N GLU A 264 -16.17 8.96 -2.19
CA GLU A 264 -16.03 8.58 -0.79
C GLU A 264 -14.65 7.98 -0.50
N GLU A 265 -14.14 7.15 -1.41
CA GLU A 265 -12.79 6.58 -1.32
C GLU A 265 -11.70 7.66 -1.42
N VAL A 266 -11.87 8.62 -2.31
CA VAL A 266 -10.95 9.76 -2.41
C VAL A 266 -10.98 10.59 -1.12
N ALA A 267 -12.16 10.87 -0.57
CA ALA A 267 -12.30 11.60 0.68
C ALA A 267 -11.65 10.85 1.85
N LYS A 268 -11.81 9.53 1.93
CA LYS A 268 -11.20 8.66 2.95
C LYS A 268 -9.68 8.84 3.02
N VAL A 269 -8.99 8.70 1.90
CA VAL A 269 -7.52 8.75 1.90
C VAL A 269 -7.01 10.16 2.19
N ARG A 270 -7.71 11.20 1.75
CA ARG A 270 -7.40 12.59 2.10
C ARG A 270 -7.58 12.84 3.61
N ALA A 271 -8.66 12.31 4.19
CA ALA A 271 -8.89 12.37 5.63
C ALA A 271 -7.82 11.61 6.41
N LEU A 272 -7.42 10.43 5.97
CA LEU A 272 -6.37 9.63 6.60
C LEU A 272 -5.05 10.42 6.74
N ARG A 273 -4.59 11.07 5.66
CA ARG A 273 -3.36 11.87 5.72
C ARG A 273 -3.47 13.04 6.68
N ARG A 274 -4.57 13.78 6.59
CA ARG A 274 -4.80 14.95 7.46
C ARG A 274 -4.87 14.55 8.94
N MET A 275 -5.60 13.50 9.25
CA MET A 275 -5.75 13.01 10.63
C MET A 275 -4.43 12.47 11.16
N TRP A 276 -3.68 11.73 10.35
CA TRP A 276 -2.35 11.27 10.72
C TRP A 276 -1.38 12.43 10.96
N ALA A 277 -1.32 13.41 10.06
CA ALA A 277 -0.42 14.55 10.19
C ALA A 277 -0.66 15.32 11.51
N ARG A 278 -1.91 15.51 11.88
CA ARG A 278 -2.28 16.11 13.16
C ARG A 278 -1.88 15.22 14.33
N MET A 279 -2.17 13.92 14.26
CA MET A 279 -1.78 12.98 15.32
C MET A 279 -0.26 12.96 15.51
N ALA A 280 0.52 12.94 14.44
CA ALA A 280 1.97 12.99 14.50
C ALA A 280 2.46 14.28 15.21
N LYS A 281 1.87 15.41 14.87
CA LYS A 281 2.25 16.71 15.45
C LYS A 281 1.76 16.89 16.89
N GLU A 282 0.49 16.59 17.17
CA GLU A 282 -0.19 16.93 18.41
C GLU A 282 -0.02 15.85 19.49
N HIS A 283 -0.02 14.57 19.09
CA HIS A 283 0.09 13.45 20.03
C HIS A 283 1.54 12.98 20.22
N PHE A 284 2.31 12.87 19.13
CA PHE A 284 3.70 12.40 19.20
C PHE A 284 4.73 13.53 19.28
N GLY A 285 4.33 14.79 19.11
CA GLY A 285 5.23 15.92 19.17
C GLY A 285 6.28 15.96 18.05
N ALA A 286 5.90 15.55 16.83
CA ALA A 286 6.79 15.55 15.67
C ALA A 286 7.53 16.89 15.53
N LYS A 287 8.86 16.82 15.48
CA LYS A 287 9.75 18.00 15.42
C LYS A 287 9.89 18.55 14.00
N THR A 288 9.63 17.72 13.00
CA THR A 288 9.76 18.07 11.58
C THR A 288 8.46 17.83 10.81
N GLU A 289 8.18 18.66 9.82
CA GLU A 289 7.02 18.42 8.95
C GLU A 289 7.10 17.08 8.23
N LYS A 290 8.30 16.65 7.87
CA LYS A 290 8.52 15.35 7.23
C LYS A 290 8.06 14.17 8.09
N ALA A 291 8.15 14.27 9.41
CA ALA A 291 7.65 13.25 10.33
C ALA A 291 6.11 13.20 10.39
N CYS A 292 5.42 14.22 9.88
CA CYS A 292 3.97 14.23 9.77
C CYS A 292 3.46 13.59 8.47
N GLN A 293 4.35 13.21 7.54
CA GLN A 293 3.96 12.58 6.28
C GLN A 293 3.52 11.13 6.48
N LEU A 294 2.57 10.69 5.69
CA LEU A 294 2.15 9.28 5.60
C LEU A 294 2.31 8.77 4.18
N LEU A 295 3.08 7.72 4.01
CA LEU A 295 3.13 6.98 2.75
C LEU A 295 1.94 6.03 2.67
N ILE A 296 1.21 6.11 1.56
CA ILE A 296 0.02 5.29 1.33
C ILE A 296 0.19 4.54 0.02
N ALA A 297 0.13 3.22 0.12
CA ALA A 297 -0.08 2.34 -1.02
C ALA A 297 -1.58 2.01 -1.11
N VAL A 298 -2.05 1.79 -2.32
CA VAL A 298 -3.44 1.48 -2.62
C VAL A 298 -3.54 0.09 -3.22
N HIS A 299 -4.55 -0.65 -2.79
CA HIS A 299 -5.03 -1.86 -3.45
C HIS A 299 -6.46 -1.64 -3.92
N THR A 300 -6.77 -1.96 -5.18
CA THR A 300 -8.16 -1.90 -5.65
C THR A 300 -8.93 -3.08 -5.06
N SER A 301 -10.15 -2.82 -4.56
CA SER A 301 -10.91 -3.80 -3.77
C SER A 301 -11.33 -5.03 -4.56
N GLY A 302 -10.82 -6.19 -4.19
CA GLY A 302 -11.24 -7.49 -4.72
C GLY A 302 -12.69 -7.83 -4.35
N ARG A 303 -13.16 -7.37 -3.18
CA ARG A 303 -14.54 -7.56 -2.71
C ARG A 303 -15.59 -6.99 -3.67
N THR A 304 -15.23 -5.99 -4.47
CA THR A 304 -16.15 -5.38 -5.44
C THR A 304 -16.21 -6.12 -6.77
N MET A 305 -15.29 -7.06 -7.00
CA MET A 305 -15.26 -7.88 -8.21
C MET A 305 -16.34 -8.93 -8.16
N THR A 306 -16.97 -9.22 -9.29
CA THR A 306 -18.06 -10.18 -9.39
C THR A 306 -17.68 -11.38 -10.24
N TYR A 307 -18.18 -12.55 -9.84
CA TYR A 307 -18.08 -13.77 -10.65
C TYR A 307 -18.90 -13.65 -11.93
N GLN A 308 -20.11 -13.08 -11.82
CA GLN A 308 -20.98 -12.87 -12.97
C GLN A 308 -20.44 -11.74 -13.85
N GLN A 309 -20.39 -11.98 -15.15
CA GLN A 309 -19.94 -11.01 -16.15
C GLN A 309 -18.54 -10.44 -15.82
N PRO A 310 -17.50 -11.29 -15.71
CA PRO A 310 -16.20 -10.91 -15.18
C PRO A 310 -15.49 -9.81 -16.00
N LEU A 311 -15.80 -9.66 -17.28
CA LEU A 311 -15.26 -8.58 -18.11
C LEU A 311 -15.63 -7.18 -17.58
N ASN A 312 -16.76 -7.04 -16.90
CA ASN A 312 -17.14 -5.78 -16.25
C ASN A 312 -16.22 -5.42 -15.08
N ASN A 313 -15.45 -6.37 -14.55
CA ASN A 313 -14.47 -6.10 -13.50
C ASN A 313 -13.34 -5.20 -14.00
N VAL A 314 -13.03 -5.18 -15.29
CA VAL A 314 -12.06 -4.25 -15.88
C VAL A 314 -12.52 -2.80 -15.68
N ALA A 315 -13.80 -2.51 -15.92
CA ALA A 315 -14.35 -1.17 -15.68
C ALA A 315 -14.34 -0.80 -14.19
N ARG A 316 -14.68 -1.75 -13.30
CA ARG A 316 -14.60 -1.53 -11.85
C ARG A 316 -13.19 -1.22 -11.41
N CYS A 317 -12.23 -2.02 -11.87
CA CYS A 317 -10.82 -1.82 -11.58
C CYS A 317 -10.32 -0.46 -12.10
N ALA A 318 -10.69 -0.04 -13.30
CA ALA A 318 -10.30 1.24 -13.87
C ALA A 318 -10.79 2.44 -13.03
N ILE A 319 -12.04 2.40 -12.55
CA ILE A 319 -12.60 3.44 -11.67
C ILE A 319 -11.84 3.50 -10.35
N GLN A 320 -11.55 2.35 -9.76
CA GLN A 320 -10.80 2.27 -8.50
C GLN A 320 -9.33 2.70 -8.67
N THR A 321 -8.71 2.32 -9.78
CA THR A 321 -7.36 2.75 -10.14
C THR A 321 -7.29 4.28 -10.27
N LEU A 322 -8.27 4.88 -10.94
CA LEU A 322 -8.36 6.33 -11.07
C LEU A 322 -8.53 7.00 -9.70
N ALA A 323 -9.39 6.46 -8.83
CA ALA A 323 -9.56 6.98 -7.47
C ALA A 323 -8.23 6.89 -6.68
N GLY A 324 -7.53 5.75 -6.75
CA GLY A 324 -6.21 5.55 -6.14
C GLY A 324 -5.13 6.50 -6.67
N ALA A 325 -5.14 6.79 -7.97
CA ALA A 325 -4.26 7.78 -8.57
C ALA A 325 -4.60 9.20 -8.10
N MET A 326 -5.89 9.57 -8.06
CA MET A 326 -6.32 10.92 -7.64
C MET A 326 -5.97 11.25 -6.19
N VAL A 327 -5.79 10.27 -5.33
CA VAL A 327 -5.37 10.51 -3.95
C VAL A 327 -3.86 10.64 -3.79
N GLY A 328 -3.07 10.52 -4.84
CA GLY A 328 -1.62 10.64 -4.75
C GLY A 328 -0.97 9.49 -3.99
N CYS A 329 -1.34 8.25 -4.30
CA CYS A 329 -0.72 7.06 -3.69
C CYS A 329 0.73 6.89 -4.13
N THR A 330 1.54 6.21 -3.31
CA THR A 330 2.96 5.92 -3.63
C THR A 330 3.13 4.65 -4.43
N ALA A 331 2.20 3.73 -4.29
CA ALA A 331 2.13 2.47 -5.03
C ALA A 331 0.67 2.06 -5.21
N LEU A 332 0.39 1.35 -6.27
CA LEU A 332 -0.94 0.89 -6.60
C LEU A 332 -0.87 -0.55 -7.10
N ASP A 333 -1.71 -1.40 -6.52
CA ASP A 333 -1.89 -2.79 -6.86
C ASP A 333 -3.33 -3.02 -7.31
N ASN A 334 -3.51 -3.57 -8.50
CA ASN A 334 -4.83 -3.74 -9.09
C ASN A 334 -5.33 -5.19 -8.95
N ALA A 335 -6.55 -5.34 -8.47
CA ALA A 335 -7.29 -6.59 -8.63
C ALA A 335 -7.46 -6.93 -10.11
N THR A 336 -7.44 -8.21 -10.44
CA THR A 336 -7.62 -8.68 -11.80
C THR A 336 -9.08 -8.99 -12.12
N LEU A 337 -9.41 -9.11 -13.40
CA LEU A 337 -10.80 -9.37 -13.81
C LEU A 337 -11.34 -10.73 -13.32
N ASP A 338 -10.45 -11.66 -13.07
CA ASP A 338 -10.76 -13.03 -12.61
C ASP A 338 -10.63 -13.19 -11.07
N ASN A 339 -10.29 -12.13 -10.36
CA ASN A 339 -10.04 -12.14 -8.90
C ASN A 339 -11.19 -12.73 -8.05
N ALA A 340 -12.42 -12.71 -8.56
CA ALA A 340 -13.57 -13.25 -7.84
C ALA A 340 -13.66 -14.80 -7.86
N TYR A 341 -12.85 -15.48 -8.68
CA TYR A 341 -12.99 -16.93 -8.89
C TYR A 341 -11.71 -17.69 -9.22
N ALA A 342 -10.61 -17.02 -9.47
CA ALA A 342 -9.35 -17.65 -9.81
C ALA A 342 -8.15 -16.78 -9.46
N GLU A 343 -6.98 -17.41 -9.40
CA GLU A 343 -5.70 -16.73 -9.45
C GLU A 343 -5.52 -16.05 -10.81
N PRO A 344 -4.75 -14.97 -10.89
CA PRO A 344 -4.64 -14.16 -12.09
C PRO A 344 -4.14 -14.94 -13.31
N SER A 345 -4.95 -15.03 -14.34
CA SER A 345 -4.50 -15.50 -15.66
C SER A 345 -3.53 -14.49 -16.29
N ALA A 346 -2.68 -14.96 -17.22
CA ALA A 346 -1.75 -14.08 -17.93
C ALA A 346 -2.46 -12.93 -18.68
N LEU A 347 -3.67 -13.18 -19.17
CA LEU A 347 -4.51 -12.15 -19.80
C LEU A 347 -5.00 -11.13 -18.77
N ALA A 348 -5.53 -11.61 -17.65
CA ALA A 348 -6.05 -10.76 -16.60
C ALA A 348 -4.95 -9.87 -15.98
N ALA A 349 -3.79 -10.44 -15.71
CA ALA A 349 -2.62 -9.69 -15.24
C ALA A 349 -2.20 -8.59 -16.23
N ARG A 350 -2.12 -8.91 -17.53
CA ARG A 350 -1.82 -7.91 -18.56
C ARG A 350 -2.86 -6.80 -18.63
N MET A 351 -4.14 -7.13 -18.58
CA MET A 351 -5.22 -6.14 -18.60
C MET A 351 -5.17 -5.24 -17.38
N SER A 352 -4.89 -5.80 -16.21
CA SER A 352 -4.75 -5.06 -14.96
C SER A 352 -3.58 -4.06 -15.03
N LEU A 353 -2.40 -4.47 -15.53
CA LEU A 353 -1.25 -3.59 -15.71
C LEU A 353 -1.54 -2.50 -16.76
N ASN A 354 -2.14 -2.86 -17.89
CA ASN A 354 -2.52 -1.89 -18.93
C ASN A 354 -3.56 -0.88 -18.42
N THR A 355 -4.44 -1.27 -17.52
CA THR A 355 -5.38 -0.34 -16.86
C THR A 355 -4.61 0.75 -16.09
N GLN A 356 -3.54 0.38 -15.38
CA GLN A 356 -2.69 1.38 -14.72
C GLN A 356 -1.98 2.29 -15.73
N HIS A 357 -1.50 1.74 -16.86
CA HIS A 357 -0.87 2.54 -17.93
C HIS A 357 -1.85 3.54 -18.54
N ILE A 358 -3.09 3.12 -18.84
CA ILE A 358 -4.15 3.99 -19.38
C ILE A 358 -4.44 5.13 -18.40
N VAL A 359 -4.65 4.81 -17.12
CA VAL A 359 -4.92 5.82 -16.09
C VAL A 359 -3.74 6.78 -15.97
N ALA A 360 -2.51 6.29 -16.00
CA ALA A 360 -1.31 7.11 -15.87
C ALA A 360 -1.09 8.06 -17.06
N SER A 361 -1.40 7.61 -18.28
CA SER A 361 -0.94 8.27 -19.51
C SER A 361 -2.05 8.94 -20.31
N GLU A 362 -3.33 8.55 -20.13
CA GLU A 362 -4.42 9.03 -21.00
C GLU A 362 -5.45 9.88 -20.26
N THR A 363 -5.52 9.81 -18.90
CA THR A 363 -6.56 10.52 -18.14
C THR A 363 -6.15 11.93 -17.71
N GLY A 364 -4.88 12.29 -17.81
CA GLY A 364 -4.34 13.55 -17.30
C GLY A 364 -4.25 13.62 -15.78
N VAL A 365 -4.53 12.52 -15.05
CA VAL A 365 -4.48 12.50 -13.57
C VAL A 365 -3.09 12.78 -13.01
N ALA A 366 -2.05 12.45 -13.77
CA ALA A 366 -0.66 12.67 -13.41
C ALA A 366 -0.12 14.08 -13.80
N ASP A 367 -0.88 14.83 -14.59
CA ASP A 367 -0.43 16.13 -15.11
C ASP A 367 -0.54 17.25 -14.07
N VAL A 368 -1.38 17.08 -13.06
CA VAL A 368 -1.60 18.00 -11.96
C VAL A 368 -1.39 17.33 -10.62
N VAL A 369 -0.91 18.06 -9.63
CA VAL A 369 -0.57 17.49 -8.32
C VAL A 369 -1.80 17.10 -7.51
N ASP A 370 -2.87 17.84 -7.63
CA ASP A 370 -4.16 17.54 -6.98
C ASP A 370 -5.27 17.80 -7.99
N PRO A 371 -5.76 16.77 -8.71
CA PRO A 371 -6.83 16.95 -9.68
C PRO A 371 -8.10 17.58 -9.11
N HIS A 372 -8.37 17.43 -7.80
CA HIS A 372 -9.46 18.12 -7.12
C HIS A 372 -9.23 19.63 -6.97
N GLY A 373 -8.00 20.08 -7.02
CA GLY A 373 -7.62 21.50 -7.01
C GLY A 373 -8.02 22.28 -8.27
N TRP A 374 -8.43 21.60 -9.35
CA TRP A 374 -8.90 22.23 -10.59
C TRP A 374 -10.05 23.22 -10.36
N PHE A 375 -10.84 23.05 -9.33
CA PHE A 375 -11.88 24.03 -8.97
C PHE A 375 -11.30 25.37 -8.54
N LEU A 376 -10.08 25.41 -8.02
CA LEU A 376 -9.37 26.66 -7.71
C LEU A 376 -8.85 27.34 -8.97
N PHE A 377 -8.45 26.58 -9.99
CA PHE A 377 -7.98 27.11 -11.26
C PHE A 377 -9.08 27.78 -12.08
N ARG A 378 -10.28 27.20 -12.12
CA ARG A 378 -11.46 27.79 -12.84
C ARG A 378 -11.99 29.07 -12.21
N ARG A 379 -11.56 29.45 -11.02
CA ARG A 379 -12.00 30.68 -10.33
C ARG A 379 -11.10 31.90 -10.58
N LYS A 380 -9.97 31.77 -11.28
CA LYS A 380 -9.27 32.95 -11.80
C LYS A 380 -10.09 33.46 -12.98
N PRO A 381 -10.68 34.67 -12.90
CA PRO A 381 -11.30 35.28 -14.09
C PRO A 381 -10.26 35.30 -15.19
N ASP A 382 -10.68 34.93 -16.39
CA ASP A 382 -9.86 35.04 -17.56
C ASP A 382 -9.43 36.52 -17.71
N GLN A 383 -8.19 36.82 -17.35
CA GLN A 383 -7.61 38.14 -17.52
C GLN A 383 -7.07 38.32 -18.97
N ARG A 384 -7.76 37.68 -19.90
CA ARG A 384 -7.58 37.98 -21.33
C ARG A 384 -8.82 38.72 -21.82
N GLY A 385 -8.86 39.97 -21.50
CA GLY A 385 -9.63 40.98 -22.22
C GLY A 385 -8.75 41.60 -23.29
#